data_65d17280c3973f5e0b2df78aba82a3ff
#
_entry.id   65d17280c3973f5e0b2df78aba82a3ff
#
_cell.length_a   1.000
_cell.length_b   1.000
_cell.length_c   1.000
_cell.angle_alpha   90.00
_cell.angle_beta   90.00
_cell.angle_gamma   90.00
#
_symmetry.space_group_name_H-M   'P 1'
#
loop_
_entity.id
_entity.type
_entity.pdbx_description
1 polymer ?
#
loop_
_entity_poly.entity_id
_entity_poly.type
_entity_poly.pdbx_seq_one_letter_code
_entity_poly.pdbx_strand_id
1 'polypeptide(L)'
;VVNGLLDRGFEVSILHTGAHESPEIPAQVEHIHTDPFDSEKTSEALGSQTFDLAIVMYGRLRELANLLVGKAGKLVSVGGVPAYSGWGDADALWPPGMRVPTRETARLVINESKDFAVNRKVANIAITEAAVFELHPSASHIRYPWIYGPGQVACTEWSIVRRILDGREQLILP
;
A
#
# COMPACT_ATOMS: atom_id res chain seq x y z
N VAL A 1 0.80 2.86 -13.53
CA VAL A 1 -0.57 2.34 -13.33
C VAL A 1 -1.51 3.03 -14.30
N VAL A 2 -1.67 4.37 -14.25
CA VAL A 2 -2.63 5.14 -15.08
C VAL A 2 -2.51 4.80 -16.56
N ASN A 3 -1.35 5.03 -17.18
CA ASN A 3 -1.14 4.74 -18.60
C ASN A 3 -1.42 3.28 -18.96
N GLY A 4 -1.00 2.34 -18.10
CA GLY A 4 -1.26 0.93 -18.34
C GLY A 4 -2.74 0.52 -18.23
N LEU A 5 -3.58 1.29 -17.55
CA LEU A 5 -5.04 1.11 -17.54
C LEU A 5 -5.65 1.70 -18.82
N LEU A 6 -5.22 2.91 -19.20
CA LEU A 6 -5.67 3.54 -20.46
C LEU A 6 -5.35 2.66 -21.67
N ASP A 7 -4.14 2.09 -21.73
CA ASP A 7 -3.71 1.16 -22.80
C ASP A 7 -4.60 -0.09 -22.88
N ARG A 8 -5.30 -0.42 -21.79
CA ARG A 8 -6.26 -1.53 -21.74
C ARG A 8 -7.71 -1.12 -21.96
N GLY A 9 -7.92 0.16 -22.32
CA GLY A 9 -9.24 0.68 -22.64
C GLY A 9 -10.11 1.09 -21.44
N PHE A 10 -9.51 1.24 -20.26
CA PHE A 10 -10.25 1.77 -19.11
C PHE A 10 -10.39 3.29 -19.21
N GLU A 11 -11.55 3.81 -18.83
CA GLU A 11 -11.67 5.21 -18.43
C GLU A 11 -11.08 5.36 -17.04
N VAL A 12 -10.20 6.34 -16.86
CA VAL A 12 -9.44 6.47 -15.60
C VAL A 12 -9.68 7.84 -14.99
N SER A 13 -10.12 7.84 -13.74
CA SER A 13 -10.13 9.02 -12.88
C SER A 13 -9.07 8.83 -11.78
N ILE A 14 -8.37 9.89 -11.40
CA ILE A 14 -7.42 9.90 -10.29
C ILE A 14 -7.86 10.87 -9.21
N LEU A 15 -7.77 10.43 -7.95
CA LEU A 15 -8.09 11.24 -6.79
C LEU A 15 -6.80 11.64 -6.08
N HIS A 16 -6.58 12.94 -5.96
CA HIS A 16 -5.39 13.52 -5.32
C HIS A 16 -5.63 14.97 -4.90
N THR A 17 -4.68 15.55 -4.16
CA THR A 17 -4.79 16.93 -3.65
C THR A 17 -4.59 18.01 -4.72
N GLY A 18 -4.07 17.68 -5.89
CA GLY A 18 -3.65 18.65 -6.91
C GLY A 18 -2.31 19.33 -6.62
N ALA A 19 -1.67 19.07 -5.46
CA ALA A 19 -0.42 19.73 -5.10
C ALA A 19 0.77 19.31 -5.98
N HIS A 20 0.70 18.13 -6.57
CA HIS A 20 1.74 17.61 -7.47
C HIS A 20 1.06 16.86 -8.61
N GLU A 21 1.20 17.40 -9.80
CA GLU A 21 0.73 16.76 -11.03
C GLU A 21 1.93 16.30 -11.87
N SER A 22 1.81 15.11 -12.42
CA SER A 22 2.84 14.58 -13.31
C SER A 22 2.48 14.89 -14.77
N PRO A 23 3.41 15.46 -15.56
CA PRO A 23 3.20 15.68 -16.97
C PRO A 23 3.05 14.36 -17.77
N GLU A 24 3.33 13.22 -17.15
CA GLU A 24 3.16 11.90 -17.74
C GLU A 24 1.70 11.42 -17.71
N ILE A 25 0.81 12.11 -16.99
CA ILE A 25 -0.61 11.79 -16.95
C ILE A 25 -1.29 12.42 -18.18
N PRO A 26 -1.91 11.61 -19.06
CA PRO A 26 -2.58 12.14 -20.23
C PRO A 26 -3.77 13.04 -19.87
N ALA A 27 -4.00 14.09 -20.67
CA ALA A 27 -5.03 15.09 -20.44
C ALA A 27 -6.49 14.53 -20.45
N GLN A 28 -6.69 13.32 -20.95
CA GLN A 28 -7.99 12.65 -20.94
C GLN A 28 -8.35 12.03 -19.57
N VAL A 29 -7.41 11.96 -18.64
CA VAL A 29 -7.66 11.44 -17.30
C VAL A 29 -8.40 12.49 -16.49
N GLU A 30 -9.52 12.10 -15.88
CA GLU A 30 -10.25 12.94 -14.96
C GLU A 30 -9.47 13.10 -13.65
N HIS A 31 -9.33 14.32 -13.15
CA HIS A 31 -8.71 14.62 -11.87
C HIS A 31 -9.76 15.03 -10.85
N ILE A 32 -9.95 14.20 -9.84
CA ILE A 32 -10.80 14.48 -8.67
C ILE A 32 -9.93 15.11 -7.60
N HIS A 33 -9.94 16.43 -7.52
CA HIS A 33 -9.12 17.17 -6.56
C HIS A 33 -9.79 17.21 -5.19
N THR A 34 -9.27 16.46 -4.25
CA THR A 34 -9.68 16.49 -2.85
C THR A 34 -8.54 16.05 -1.94
N ASP A 35 -8.62 16.39 -0.67
CA ASP A 35 -7.69 15.86 0.33
C ASP A 35 -8.21 14.52 0.86
N PRO A 36 -7.54 13.38 0.57
CA PRO A 36 -7.96 12.07 1.06
C PRO A 36 -7.91 11.93 2.59
N PHE A 37 -7.33 12.91 3.29
CA PHE A 37 -7.38 13.02 4.75
C PHE A 37 -8.67 13.67 5.28
N ASP A 38 -9.47 14.27 4.40
CA ASP A 38 -10.79 14.84 4.71
C ASP A 38 -11.86 13.94 4.10
N SER A 39 -12.44 13.08 4.93
CA SER A 39 -13.43 12.09 4.49
C SER A 39 -14.72 12.73 3.98
N GLU A 40 -15.12 13.88 4.54
CA GLU A 40 -16.34 14.59 4.12
C GLU A 40 -16.16 15.17 2.73
N LYS A 41 -15.08 15.93 2.50
CA LYS A 41 -14.77 16.48 1.17
C LYS A 41 -14.52 15.39 0.13
N THR A 42 -13.88 14.28 0.52
CA THR A 42 -13.68 13.15 -0.37
C THR A 42 -15.01 12.51 -0.76
N SER A 43 -15.93 12.35 0.19
CA SER A 43 -17.28 11.84 -0.07
C SER A 43 -18.06 12.76 -1.00
N GLU A 44 -17.99 14.08 -0.78
CA GLU A 44 -18.62 15.09 -1.63
C GLU A 44 -18.04 15.06 -3.04
N ALA A 45 -16.72 15.02 -3.18
CA ALA A 45 -16.04 14.98 -4.48
C ALA A 45 -16.35 13.70 -5.28
N LEU A 46 -16.48 12.56 -4.61
CA LEU A 46 -16.91 11.31 -5.24
C LEU A 46 -18.40 11.32 -5.59
N GLY A 47 -19.23 12.07 -4.87
CA GLY A 47 -20.65 12.22 -5.14
C GLY A 47 -21.37 10.87 -5.31
N SER A 48 -22.13 10.74 -6.40
CA SER A 48 -22.82 9.51 -6.80
C SER A 48 -22.04 8.64 -7.78
N GLN A 49 -20.78 8.98 -8.07
CA GLN A 49 -19.95 8.21 -8.99
C GLN A 49 -19.77 6.77 -8.52
N THR A 50 -19.75 5.85 -9.46
CA THR A 50 -19.46 4.43 -9.26
C THR A 50 -18.34 4.01 -10.20
N PHE A 51 -17.58 3.02 -9.78
CA PHE A 51 -16.40 2.54 -10.50
C PHE A 51 -16.47 1.01 -10.63
N ASP A 52 -16.15 0.46 -11.78
CA ASP A 52 -16.00 -0.98 -11.93
C ASP A 52 -14.80 -1.48 -11.11
N LEU A 53 -13.74 -0.67 -11.06
CA LEU A 53 -12.51 -0.97 -10.36
C LEU A 53 -11.99 0.27 -9.62
N ALA A 54 -11.74 0.14 -8.33
CA ALA A 54 -10.99 1.12 -7.55
C ALA A 54 -9.64 0.55 -7.14
N ILE A 55 -8.57 1.32 -7.36
CA ILE A 55 -7.21 0.98 -6.92
C ILE A 55 -6.80 1.97 -5.84
N VAL A 56 -6.66 1.50 -4.61
CA VAL A 56 -6.34 2.34 -3.46
C VAL A 56 -4.98 1.97 -2.90
N MET A 57 -4.06 2.91 -2.98
CA MET A 57 -2.71 2.75 -2.45
C MET A 57 -2.62 3.46 -1.10
N TYR A 58 -1.65 3.18 -0.31
CA TYR A 58 -1.30 3.74 1.00
C TYR A 58 -2.08 4.99 1.49
N GLY A 59 -1.81 5.42 2.68
CA GLY A 59 -2.45 6.57 3.29
C GLY A 59 -3.74 6.21 4.02
N ARG A 60 -4.85 6.83 3.68
CA ARG A 60 -6.15 6.63 4.32
C ARG A 60 -6.94 5.42 3.80
N LEU A 61 -6.26 4.29 3.55
CA LEU A 61 -6.87 3.12 2.92
C LEU A 61 -8.15 2.65 3.64
N ARG A 62 -8.22 2.68 4.98
CA ARG A 62 -9.45 2.31 5.71
C ARG A 62 -10.61 3.25 5.43
N GLU A 63 -10.34 4.55 5.43
CA GLU A 63 -11.35 5.58 5.16
C GLU A 63 -11.84 5.47 3.71
N LEU A 64 -10.91 5.38 2.77
CA LEU A 64 -11.25 5.25 1.35
C LEU A 64 -11.99 3.94 1.07
N ALA A 65 -11.58 2.82 1.67
CA ALA A 65 -12.31 1.57 1.55
C ALA A 65 -13.76 1.72 2.05
N ASN A 66 -13.97 2.40 3.18
CA ASN A 66 -15.32 2.67 3.68
C ASN A 66 -16.14 3.55 2.73
N LEU A 67 -15.56 4.63 2.20
CA LEU A 67 -16.23 5.52 1.23
C LEU A 67 -16.59 4.82 -0.08
N LEU A 68 -15.84 3.79 -0.46
CA LEU A 68 -16.03 3.03 -1.69
C LEU A 68 -17.01 1.85 -1.55
N VAL A 69 -17.56 1.61 -0.36
CA VAL A 69 -18.64 0.62 -0.18
C VAL A 69 -19.85 1.01 -1.04
N GLY A 70 -20.30 0.09 -1.88
CA GLY A 70 -21.39 0.33 -2.84
C GLY A 70 -21.04 1.23 -4.03
N LYS A 71 -19.82 1.79 -4.08
CA LYS A 71 -19.33 2.59 -5.20
C LYS A 71 -18.32 1.86 -6.08
N ALA A 72 -17.57 0.92 -5.55
CA ALA A 72 -16.60 0.12 -6.31
C ALA A 72 -17.12 -1.30 -6.54
N GLY A 73 -17.16 -1.74 -7.80
CA GLY A 73 -17.47 -3.10 -8.17
C GLY A 73 -16.38 -4.07 -7.69
N LYS A 74 -15.11 -3.68 -7.84
CA LYS A 74 -13.95 -4.37 -7.29
C LYS A 74 -12.98 -3.38 -6.66
N LEU A 75 -12.45 -3.75 -5.49
CA LEU A 75 -11.38 -3.02 -4.84
C LEU A 75 -10.05 -3.77 -4.98
N VAL A 76 -9.03 -3.07 -5.46
CA VAL A 76 -7.63 -3.48 -5.38
C VAL A 76 -6.92 -2.54 -4.42
N SER A 77 -6.29 -3.06 -3.39
CA SER A 77 -5.59 -2.24 -2.41
C SER A 77 -4.15 -2.69 -2.21
N VAL A 78 -3.32 -1.77 -1.75
CA VAL A 78 -1.90 -2.01 -1.53
C VAL A 78 -1.59 -1.84 -0.06
N GLY A 79 -1.05 -2.89 0.53
CA GLY A 79 -0.47 -2.93 1.87
C GLY A 79 1.00 -3.30 1.82
N GLY A 80 1.48 -4.00 2.83
CA GLY A 80 2.89 -4.35 2.91
C GLY A 80 3.16 -5.66 3.63
N VAL A 81 4.30 -6.25 3.33
CA VAL A 81 4.83 -7.46 3.99
C VAL A 81 4.94 -7.37 5.52
N PRO A 82 4.99 -6.18 6.17
CA PRO A 82 4.93 -6.13 7.64
C PRO A 82 3.66 -6.73 8.26
N ALA A 83 2.64 -7.04 7.47
CA ALA A 83 1.48 -7.81 7.93
C ALA A 83 1.83 -9.24 8.34
N TYR A 84 2.94 -9.81 7.86
CA TYR A 84 3.39 -11.15 8.22
C TYR A 84 4.11 -11.19 9.56
N SER A 85 3.86 -12.25 10.32
CA SER A 85 4.61 -12.56 11.56
C SER A 85 6.11 -12.72 11.28
N GLY A 86 6.93 -12.32 12.24
CA GLY A 86 8.39 -12.42 12.13
C GLY A 86 9.05 -11.30 11.31
N TRP A 87 8.28 -10.39 10.68
CA TRP A 87 8.86 -9.24 10.01
C TRP A 87 9.29 -8.14 11.00
N GLY A 88 8.41 -7.80 11.93
CA GLY A 88 8.66 -6.75 12.94
C GLY A 88 9.29 -7.28 14.21
N ASP A 89 9.07 -8.55 14.50
CA ASP A 89 9.62 -9.29 15.63
C ASP A 89 10.05 -10.68 15.15
N ALA A 90 11.35 -10.86 14.99
CA ALA A 90 11.90 -12.11 14.50
C ALA A 90 11.61 -13.28 15.45
N ASP A 91 11.58 -13.03 16.76
CA ASP A 91 11.41 -14.05 17.80
C ASP A 91 9.95 -14.55 17.90
N ALA A 92 9.01 -13.87 17.22
CA ALA A 92 7.62 -14.35 17.09
C ALA A 92 7.50 -15.68 16.32
N LEU A 93 8.57 -16.12 15.65
CA LEU A 93 8.64 -17.38 14.90
C LEU A 93 9.83 -18.25 15.31
N TRP A 94 9.71 -19.55 15.03
CA TRP A 94 10.83 -20.49 15.15
C TRP A 94 11.00 -21.28 13.83
N PRO A 95 12.17 -21.30 13.21
CA PRO A 95 13.35 -20.46 13.51
C PRO A 95 13.04 -18.96 13.40
N PRO A 96 13.80 -18.08 14.09
CA PRO A 96 13.55 -16.65 14.11
C PRO A 96 13.52 -16.01 12.72
N GLY A 97 12.63 -15.05 12.56
CA GLY A 97 12.48 -14.26 11.35
C GLY A 97 11.45 -14.79 10.36
N MET A 98 11.01 -13.90 9.50
CA MET A 98 10.08 -14.23 8.42
C MET A 98 10.80 -15.08 7.36
N ARG A 99 10.18 -16.17 6.96
CA ARG A 99 10.72 -17.04 5.90
C ARG A 99 10.74 -16.33 4.54
N VAL A 100 11.83 -16.46 3.80
CA VAL A 100 11.97 -15.89 2.44
C VAL A 100 12.24 -17.03 1.45
N PRO A 101 11.43 -17.18 0.42
CA PRO A 101 10.21 -16.45 0.11
C PRO A 101 9.06 -16.80 1.06
N THR A 102 8.23 -15.80 1.37
CA THR A 102 7.06 -15.97 2.22
C THR A 102 5.84 -16.38 1.40
N ARG A 103 5.11 -17.38 1.84
CA ARG A 103 3.84 -17.78 1.20
C ARG A 103 2.74 -16.79 1.57
N GLU A 104 1.77 -16.57 0.67
CA GLU A 104 0.60 -15.72 0.94
C GLU A 104 -0.22 -16.21 2.14
N THR A 105 -0.23 -17.51 2.39
CA THR A 105 -0.91 -18.17 3.52
C THR A 105 -0.09 -18.19 4.81
N ALA A 106 1.06 -17.51 4.85
CA ALA A 106 1.87 -17.45 6.07
C ALA A 106 1.12 -16.70 7.18
N ARG A 107 1.50 -17.02 8.43
CA ARG A 107 0.89 -16.43 9.62
C ARG A 107 0.98 -14.91 9.59
N LEU A 108 -0.14 -14.25 9.92
CA LEU A 108 -0.23 -12.81 10.01
C LEU A 108 -0.12 -12.34 11.46
N VAL A 109 0.46 -11.16 11.63
CA VAL A 109 0.60 -10.48 12.92
C VAL A 109 -0.74 -10.33 13.65
N ILE A 110 -1.84 -10.08 12.93
CA ILE A 110 -3.17 -9.94 13.53
C ILE A 110 -3.65 -11.19 14.27
N ASN A 111 -3.09 -12.35 13.92
CA ASN A 111 -3.40 -13.64 14.58
C ASN A 111 -2.50 -13.92 15.79
N GLU A 112 -1.60 -13.03 16.12
CA GLU A 112 -0.77 -13.10 17.31
C GLU A 112 -1.55 -12.59 18.54
N SER A 113 -1.10 -13.01 19.73
CA SER A 113 -1.70 -12.54 20.97
C SER A 113 -1.50 -11.02 21.13
N LYS A 114 -2.19 -10.44 22.11
CA LYS A 114 -2.35 -8.99 22.36
C LYS A 114 -1.11 -8.09 22.25
N ASP A 115 0.08 -8.66 22.18
CA ASP A 115 1.36 -7.93 22.15
C ASP A 115 1.84 -7.54 20.75
N PHE A 116 1.10 -7.89 19.68
CA PHE A 116 1.44 -7.38 18.35
C PHE A 116 1.38 -5.85 18.27
N ALA A 117 0.75 -5.21 19.25
CA ALA A 117 0.67 -3.76 19.40
C ALA A 117 2.00 -3.07 19.72
N VAL A 118 3.07 -3.81 20.05
CA VAL A 118 4.41 -3.27 20.37
C VAL A 118 4.94 -2.39 19.24
N ASN A 119 4.65 -2.74 17.99
CA ASN A 119 4.95 -1.89 16.86
C ASN A 119 3.65 -1.33 16.24
N ARG A 120 3.29 -0.11 16.64
CA ARG A 120 2.06 0.58 16.19
C ARG A 120 1.93 0.64 14.65
N LYS A 121 3.03 0.76 13.92
CA LYS A 121 3.03 0.81 12.46
C LYS A 121 2.64 -0.54 11.87
N VAL A 122 3.20 -1.61 12.37
CA VAL A 122 2.89 -3.00 11.96
C VAL A 122 1.44 -3.32 12.31
N ALA A 123 1.01 -2.99 13.53
CA ALA A 123 -0.37 -3.16 13.96
C ALA A 123 -1.37 -2.43 13.02
N ASN A 124 -1.09 -1.19 12.67
CA ASN A 124 -1.93 -0.42 11.76
C ASN A 124 -2.02 -1.03 10.35
N ILE A 125 -0.95 -1.64 9.84
CA ILE A 125 -0.96 -2.32 8.55
C ILE A 125 -1.90 -3.53 8.61
N ALA A 126 -1.77 -4.37 9.63
CA ALA A 126 -2.59 -5.56 9.80
C ALA A 126 -4.08 -5.24 10.02
N ILE A 127 -4.38 -4.24 10.87
CA ILE A 127 -5.76 -3.78 11.10
C ILE A 127 -6.36 -3.19 9.83
N THR A 128 -5.57 -2.47 9.03
CA THR A 128 -6.06 -1.89 7.77
C THR A 128 -6.40 -2.98 6.76
N GLU A 129 -5.57 -4.00 6.64
CA GLU A 129 -5.85 -5.15 5.78
C GLU A 129 -7.14 -5.87 6.19
N ALA A 130 -7.31 -6.13 7.50
CA ALA A 130 -8.52 -6.76 8.02
C ALA A 130 -9.78 -5.93 7.69
N ALA A 131 -9.73 -4.62 7.91
CA ALA A 131 -10.83 -3.71 7.60
C ALA A 131 -11.18 -3.68 6.10
N VAL A 132 -10.16 -3.76 5.22
CA VAL A 132 -10.40 -3.85 3.77
C VAL A 132 -11.22 -5.10 3.42
N PHE A 133 -10.85 -6.25 3.94
CA PHE A 133 -11.57 -7.50 3.64
C PHE A 133 -12.94 -7.59 4.32
N GLU A 134 -13.13 -6.92 5.45
CA GLU A 134 -14.43 -6.79 6.10
C GLU A 134 -15.40 -5.96 5.23
N LEU A 135 -14.94 -4.83 4.71
CA LEU A 135 -15.75 -3.91 3.90
C LEU A 135 -15.93 -4.40 2.45
N HIS A 136 -14.92 -5.04 1.90
CA HIS A 136 -14.87 -5.54 0.53
C HIS A 136 -14.38 -7.00 0.50
N PRO A 137 -15.23 -7.99 0.78
CA PRO A 137 -14.82 -9.40 0.87
C PRO A 137 -14.18 -9.95 -0.42
N SER A 138 -14.49 -9.36 -1.59
CA SER A 138 -13.92 -9.74 -2.88
C SER A 138 -12.68 -8.92 -3.27
N ALA A 139 -12.16 -8.07 -2.39
CA ALA A 139 -10.99 -7.25 -2.67
C ALA A 139 -9.74 -8.10 -2.98
N SER A 140 -8.84 -7.52 -3.76
CA SER A 140 -7.48 -8.01 -3.90
C SER A 140 -6.54 -7.09 -3.13
N HIS A 141 -5.87 -7.62 -2.11
CA HIS A 141 -4.92 -6.85 -1.31
C HIS A 141 -3.50 -7.30 -1.61
N ILE A 142 -2.68 -6.38 -2.13
CA ILE A 142 -1.30 -6.67 -2.55
C ILE A 142 -0.35 -6.26 -1.44
N ARG A 143 0.38 -7.21 -0.85
CA ARG A 143 1.39 -6.96 0.16
C ARG A 143 2.73 -6.70 -0.51
N TYR A 144 3.05 -5.43 -0.76
CA TYR A 144 4.31 -5.05 -1.37
C TYR A 144 5.49 -5.33 -0.43
N PRO A 145 6.57 -5.92 -0.97
CA PRO A 145 7.86 -5.97 -0.30
C PRO A 145 8.51 -4.58 -0.29
N TRP A 146 9.78 -4.52 0.09
CA TRP A 146 10.57 -3.31 -0.09
C TRP A 146 10.72 -3.01 -1.58
N ILE A 147 10.24 -1.85 -2.02
CA ILE A 147 10.28 -1.42 -3.41
C ILE A 147 11.46 -0.49 -3.61
N TYR A 148 12.22 -0.71 -4.65
CA TYR A 148 13.37 0.10 -5.04
C TYR A 148 13.33 0.43 -6.54
N GLY A 149 14.07 1.45 -6.95
CA GLY A 149 14.19 1.83 -8.36
C GLY A 149 13.96 3.33 -8.60
N PRO A 150 13.82 3.74 -9.87
CA PRO A 150 13.58 5.13 -10.24
C PRO A 150 12.35 5.71 -9.54
N GLY A 151 12.47 6.93 -8.99
CA GLY A 151 11.40 7.59 -8.26
C GLY A 151 11.25 7.20 -6.79
N GLN A 152 12.12 6.31 -6.27
CA GLN A 152 12.12 5.95 -4.86
C GLN A 152 12.49 7.15 -3.97
N VAL A 153 11.66 7.42 -2.96
CA VAL A 153 11.86 8.56 -2.06
C VAL A 153 13.01 8.33 -1.06
N ALA A 154 13.17 7.09 -0.59
CA ALA A 154 14.21 6.71 0.37
C ALA A 154 15.06 5.57 -0.19
N CYS A 155 16.20 5.93 -0.78
CA CYS A 155 17.13 4.99 -1.43
C CYS A 155 18.02 4.28 -0.41
N THR A 156 17.46 3.44 0.44
CA THR A 156 18.23 2.72 1.48
C THR A 156 19.26 1.75 0.89
N GLU A 157 18.94 1.09 -0.23
CA GLU A 157 19.86 0.21 -0.95
C GLU A 157 21.06 0.96 -1.51
N TRP A 158 20.91 2.26 -1.82
CA TRP A 158 22.00 3.09 -2.29
C TRP A 158 23.14 3.17 -1.27
N SER A 159 22.81 3.08 0.00
CA SER A 159 23.81 3.05 1.06
C SER A 159 24.77 1.84 0.94
N ILE A 160 24.27 0.72 0.43
CA ILE A 160 25.08 -0.49 0.16
C ILE A 160 25.76 -0.37 -1.19
N VAL A 161 25.00 -0.05 -2.23
CA VAL A 161 25.52 0.09 -3.60
C VAL A 161 26.67 1.09 -3.66
N ARG A 162 26.50 2.25 -3.01
CA ARG A 162 27.54 3.29 -2.95
C ARG A 162 28.83 2.79 -2.32
N ARG A 163 28.74 2.01 -1.23
CA ARG A 163 29.93 1.44 -0.56
C ARG A 163 30.67 0.46 -1.47
N ILE A 164 29.93 -0.37 -2.20
CA ILE A 164 30.52 -1.30 -3.19
C ILE A 164 31.24 -0.52 -4.29
N LEU A 165 30.61 0.53 -4.82
CA LEU A 165 31.21 1.40 -5.85
C LEU A 165 32.45 2.14 -5.35
N ASP A 166 32.49 2.49 -4.06
CA ASP A 166 33.64 3.11 -3.40
C ASP A 166 34.75 2.09 -3.06
N GLY A 167 34.61 0.81 -3.41
CA GLY A 167 35.58 -0.24 -3.13
C GLY A 167 35.71 -0.60 -1.64
N ARG A 168 34.68 -0.35 -0.84
CA ARG A 168 34.68 -0.70 0.59
C ARG A 168 34.34 -2.18 0.76
N GLU A 169 35.22 -2.90 1.42
CA GLU A 169 35.09 -4.35 1.65
C GLU A 169 34.26 -4.70 2.89
N GLN A 170 33.91 -3.72 3.72
CA GLN A 170 33.21 -3.94 4.98
C GLN A 170 31.96 -3.06 5.11
N LEU A 171 30.91 -3.67 5.64
CA LEU A 171 29.68 -3.02 6.05
C LEU A 171 29.57 -3.16 7.57
N ILE A 172 29.44 -2.02 8.25
CA ILE A 172 29.07 -2.01 9.68
C ILE A 172 27.55 -1.94 9.73
N LEU A 173 26.94 -3.00 10.24
CA LEU A 173 25.51 -3.04 10.54
C LEU A 173 25.28 -2.68 12.00
N PRO A 174 24.21 -1.93 12.32
CA PRO A 174 23.86 -1.60 13.71
C PRO A 174 23.46 -2.82 14.50
#